data_e5d775f6ad4fb4486666fbb117ce95d9
#
_entry.id   e5d775f6ad4fb4486666fbb117ce95d9
#
_cell.length_a   1.000
_cell.length_b   1.000
_cell.length_c   1.000
_cell.angle_alpha   90.00
_cell.angle_beta   90.00
_cell.angle_gamma   90.00
#
_symmetry.space_group_name_H-M   'P 1'
#
loop_
_entity.id
_entity.type
_entity.pdbx_description
1 polymer ?
#
loop_
_entity_poly.entity_id
_entity_poly.type
_entity_poly.pdbx_seq_one_letter_code
_entity_poly.pdbx_strand_id
1 'polypeptide(L)'
;MRLEAEQVTKQYQTDPKKARFTYALSGTDLVVESGEFAVITGKSGSGKSTLLHILAGLLQPTSGCVLAGGKDLYRMADGELSKFRNENIAVIPQGGGAIYSLTAEENIRLPRNIYGKKEEKDILPLMKELGIEQLKDAYPSELSGGELRRVAIARALFQGTGI
;
A
#
# COMPACT_ATOMS: atom_id res chain seq x y z
N MET A 1 12.72 0.09 8.12
CA MET A 1 12.58 -1.38 8.30
C MET A 1 13.00 -2.06 7.02
N ARG A 2 13.79 -3.15 7.09
CA ARG A 2 14.22 -3.93 5.93
C ARG A 2 13.06 -4.77 5.39
N LEU A 3 12.89 -4.80 4.06
CA LEU A 3 11.87 -5.57 3.36
C LEU A 3 12.56 -6.53 2.37
N GLU A 4 12.19 -7.81 2.43
CA GLU A 4 12.83 -8.85 1.62
C GLU A 4 11.76 -9.70 0.93
N ALA A 5 11.99 -10.03 -0.32
CA ALA A 5 11.25 -11.04 -1.05
C ALA A 5 12.21 -12.15 -1.47
N GLU A 6 11.86 -13.40 -1.18
CA GLU A 6 12.68 -14.55 -1.49
C GLU A 6 11.92 -15.51 -2.39
N GLN A 7 12.40 -15.72 -3.61
CA GLN A 7 11.85 -16.63 -4.62
C GLN A 7 10.33 -16.49 -4.80
N VAL A 8 9.85 -15.24 -4.75
CA VAL A 8 8.41 -14.94 -4.84
C VAL A 8 7.89 -15.26 -6.23
N THR A 9 6.89 -16.12 -6.30
CA THR A 9 6.14 -16.41 -7.53
C THR A 9 4.68 -16.00 -7.40
N LYS A 10 4.04 -15.68 -8.52
CA LYS A 10 2.59 -15.52 -8.58
C LYS A 10 2.04 -16.09 -9.87
N GLN A 11 1.16 -17.05 -9.72
CA GLN A 11 0.41 -17.66 -10.83
C GLN A 11 -1.06 -17.25 -10.75
N TYR A 12 -1.67 -17.01 -11.90
CA TYR A 12 -3.10 -16.84 -12.04
C TYR A 12 -3.63 -17.92 -12.97
N GLN A 13 -4.73 -18.53 -12.58
CA GLN A 13 -5.44 -19.49 -13.45
C GLN A 13 -6.25 -18.71 -14.48
N THR A 14 -5.92 -18.89 -15.76
CA THR A 14 -6.56 -18.17 -16.88
C THR A 14 -7.74 -18.94 -17.50
N ASP A 15 -7.76 -20.26 -17.34
CA ASP A 15 -8.88 -21.11 -17.77
C ASP A 15 -9.11 -22.22 -16.74
N PRO A 16 -10.18 -22.12 -15.91
CA PRO A 16 -10.48 -23.13 -14.91
C PRO A 16 -10.73 -24.54 -15.48
N LYS A 17 -11.20 -24.63 -16.75
CA LYS A 17 -11.51 -25.90 -17.40
C LYS A 17 -10.29 -26.58 -17.99
N LYS A 18 -9.22 -25.83 -18.29
CA LYS A 18 -8.02 -26.32 -18.98
C LYS A 18 -6.76 -26.38 -18.13
N ALA A 19 -6.87 -26.08 -16.81
CA ALA A 19 -5.74 -25.97 -15.90
C ALA A 19 -4.57 -25.09 -16.47
N ARG A 20 -4.95 -24.03 -17.22
CA ARG A 20 -3.97 -23.12 -17.82
C ARG A 20 -3.62 -22.02 -16.83
N PHE A 21 -2.33 -21.86 -16.57
CA PHE A 21 -1.80 -20.85 -15.67
C PHE A 21 -0.92 -19.85 -16.42
N THR A 22 -0.92 -18.62 -15.94
CA THR A 22 -0.04 -17.56 -16.39
C THR A 22 0.78 -17.07 -15.20
N TYR A 23 2.09 -16.98 -15.34
CA TYR A 23 2.97 -16.43 -14.33
C TYR A 23 3.00 -14.91 -14.44
N ALA A 24 2.63 -14.23 -13.37
CA ALA A 24 2.86 -12.79 -13.22
C ALA A 24 4.24 -12.51 -12.60
N LEU A 25 4.75 -13.45 -11.79
CA LEU A 25 6.09 -13.42 -11.20
C LEU A 25 6.69 -14.83 -11.24
N SER A 26 7.98 -14.93 -11.55
CA SER A 26 8.70 -16.20 -11.78
C SER A 26 9.98 -16.28 -10.92
N GLY A 27 9.83 -16.42 -9.60
CA GLY A 27 10.97 -16.51 -8.68
C GLY A 27 11.73 -15.18 -8.58
N THR A 28 11.07 -14.17 -7.98
CA THR A 28 11.64 -12.83 -7.83
C THR A 28 12.26 -12.68 -6.45
N ASP A 29 13.51 -12.24 -6.43
CA ASP A 29 14.24 -11.85 -5.22
C ASP A 29 14.40 -10.33 -5.19
N LEU A 30 14.20 -9.73 -4.03
CA LEU A 30 14.36 -8.30 -3.79
C LEU A 30 14.72 -8.05 -2.34
N VAL A 31 15.65 -7.14 -2.11
CA VAL A 31 15.94 -6.60 -0.78
C VAL A 31 15.88 -5.08 -0.87
N VAL A 32 15.18 -4.44 0.05
CA VAL A 32 15.13 -2.99 0.23
C VAL A 32 15.49 -2.68 1.68
N GLU A 33 16.57 -1.95 1.87
CA GLU A 33 17.04 -1.59 3.20
C GLU A 33 16.25 -0.41 3.80
N SER A 34 16.35 -0.23 5.11
CA SER A 34 15.71 0.91 5.78
C SER A 34 16.28 2.23 5.26
N GLY A 35 15.39 3.14 4.84
CA GLY A 35 15.76 4.45 4.27
C GLY A 35 16.14 4.40 2.80
N GLU A 36 16.11 3.24 2.16
CA GLU A 36 16.36 3.10 0.74
C GLU A 36 15.15 3.53 -0.09
N PHE A 37 15.42 4.13 -1.25
CA PHE A 37 14.43 4.43 -2.29
C PHE A 37 14.63 3.48 -3.47
N ALA A 38 13.70 2.55 -3.66
CA ALA A 38 13.74 1.56 -4.72
C ALA A 38 12.71 1.86 -5.83
N VAL A 39 13.10 1.70 -7.09
CA VAL A 39 12.23 1.90 -8.26
C VAL A 39 12.10 0.59 -9.03
N ILE A 40 10.85 0.11 -9.21
CA ILE A 40 10.54 -1.07 -10.01
C ILE A 40 10.11 -0.60 -11.41
N THR A 41 10.91 -0.90 -12.42
CA THR A 41 10.67 -0.54 -13.82
C THR A 41 10.36 -1.76 -14.69
N GLY A 42 9.73 -1.55 -15.83
CA GLY A 42 9.42 -2.62 -16.79
C GLY A 42 8.20 -2.32 -17.64
N LYS A 43 8.00 -3.13 -18.69
CA LYS A 43 6.87 -3.03 -19.62
C LYS A 43 5.52 -3.22 -18.92
N SER A 44 4.42 -2.75 -19.54
CA SER A 44 3.07 -3.06 -19.05
C SER A 44 2.86 -4.58 -19.01
N GLY A 45 2.21 -5.09 -17.95
CA GLY A 45 2.00 -6.53 -17.76
C GLY A 45 3.20 -7.31 -17.22
N SER A 46 4.35 -6.69 -16.92
CA SER A 46 5.53 -7.39 -16.38
C SER A 46 5.47 -7.76 -14.89
N GLY A 47 4.32 -7.62 -14.23
CA GLY A 47 4.14 -8.04 -12.84
C GLY A 47 4.48 -6.99 -11.78
N LYS A 48 4.86 -5.75 -12.13
CA LYS A 48 5.24 -4.69 -11.16
C LYS A 48 4.20 -4.46 -10.06
N SER A 49 2.95 -4.25 -10.45
CA SER A 49 1.85 -4.05 -9.49
C SER A 49 1.59 -5.29 -8.65
N THR A 50 1.73 -6.48 -9.24
CA THR A 50 1.62 -7.75 -8.53
C THR A 50 2.70 -7.86 -7.46
N LEU A 51 3.96 -7.53 -7.81
CA LEU A 51 5.06 -7.53 -6.85
C LEU A 51 4.83 -6.52 -5.73
N LEU A 52 4.45 -5.28 -6.06
CA LEU A 52 4.14 -4.25 -5.05
C LEU A 52 3.01 -4.69 -4.10
N HIS A 53 1.95 -5.28 -4.61
CA HIS A 53 0.86 -5.79 -3.76
C HIS A 53 1.30 -6.95 -2.86
N ILE A 54 2.20 -7.81 -3.34
CA ILE A 54 2.77 -8.88 -2.53
C ILE A 54 3.69 -8.31 -1.45
N LEU A 55 4.59 -7.39 -1.79
CA LEU A 55 5.47 -6.71 -0.83
C LEU A 55 4.68 -5.94 0.25
N ALA A 56 3.55 -5.38 -0.12
CA ALA A 56 2.64 -4.67 0.79
C ALA A 56 1.76 -5.59 1.65
N GLY A 57 1.87 -6.92 1.52
CA GLY A 57 1.00 -7.86 2.24
C GLY A 57 -0.47 -7.83 1.80
N LEU A 58 -0.77 -7.32 0.59
CA LEU A 58 -2.13 -7.21 0.04
C LEU A 58 -2.51 -8.40 -0.86
N LEU A 59 -1.52 -9.13 -1.36
CA LEU A 59 -1.72 -10.24 -2.29
C LEU A 59 -0.77 -11.38 -1.92
N GLN A 60 -1.32 -12.51 -1.51
CA GLN A 60 -0.52 -13.68 -1.16
C GLN A 60 0.23 -14.23 -2.38
N PRO A 61 1.55 -14.50 -2.30
CA PRO A 61 2.29 -15.17 -3.35
C PRO A 61 1.82 -16.63 -3.52
N THR A 62 2.11 -17.22 -4.68
CA THR A 62 1.89 -18.65 -4.91
C THR A 62 2.97 -19.49 -4.22
N SER A 63 4.22 -19.01 -4.23
CA SER A 63 5.34 -19.58 -3.48
C SER A 63 6.37 -18.49 -3.15
N GLY A 64 7.35 -18.82 -2.33
CA GLY A 64 8.30 -17.86 -1.78
C GLY A 64 7.78 -17.19 -0.52
N CYS A 65 8.53 -16.26 0.04
CA CYS A 65 8.13 -15.52 1.23
C CYS A 65 8.45 -14.02 1.12
N VAL A 66 7.80 -13.22 1.96
CA VAL A 66 8.11 -11.79 2.12
C VAL A 66 8.36 -11.52 3.60
N LEU A 67 9.55 -11.04 3.89
CA LEU A 67 9.98 -10.70 5.24
C LEU A 67 9.99 -9.18 5.40
N ALA A 68 9.32 -8.69 6.42
CA ALA A 68 9.35 -7.29 6.82
C ALA A 68 9.91 -7.19 8.24
N GLY A 69 11.11 -6.63 8.38
CA GLY A 69 11.84 -6.63 9.65
C GLY A 69 12.08 -8.05 10.20
N GLY A 70 12.33 -9.03 9.33
CA GLY A 70 12.55 -10.43 9.67
C GLY A 70 11.28 -11.25 9.96
N LYS A 71 10.09 -10.66 9.86
CA LYS A 71 8.80 -11.36 10.05
C LYS A 71 8.19 -11.71 8.70
N ASP A 72 7.87 -12.98 8.48
CA ASP A 72 7.16 -13.43 7.28
C ASP A 72 5.70 -12.96 7.31
N LEU A 73 5.35 -12.08 6.37
CA LEU A 73 4.01 -11.48 6.30
C LEU A 73 2.91 -12.52 6.10
N TYR A 74 3.19 -13.56 5.33
CA TYR A 74 2.18 -14.55 4.93
C TYR A 74 2.07 -15.75 5.86
N ARG A 75 2.86 -15.77 6.94
CA ARG A 75 2.69 -16.69 8.08
C ARG A 75 1.88 -16.06 9.22
N MET A 76 1.59 -14.76 9.15
CA MET A 76 0.73 -14.07 10.12
C MET A 76 -0.73 -14.46 9.90
N ALA A 77 -1.52 -14.53 10.98
CA ALA A 77 -2.97 -14.60 10.87
C ALA A 77 -3.53 -13.29 10.27
N ASP A 78 -4.70 -13.36 9.59
CA ASP A 78 -5.27 -12.21 8.87
C ASP A 78 -5.39 -10.94 9.72
N GLY A 79 -5.83 -11.06 10.97
CA GLY A 79 -5.94 -9.94 11.90
C GLY A 79 -4.57 -9.35 12.28
N GLU A 80 -3.57 -10.21 12.45
CA GLU A 80 -2.20 -9.81 12.75
C GLU A 80 -1.56 -9.10 11.54
N LEU A 81 -1.71 -9.68 10.35
CA LEU A 81 -1.22 -9.09 9.09
C LEU A 81 -1.88 -7.74 8.82
N SER A 82 -3.20 -7.63 9.05
CA SER A 82 -3.94 -6.38 8.87
C SER A 82 -3.44 -5.28 9.83
N LYS A 83 -3.22 -5.62 11.10
CA LYS A 83 -2.62 -4.70 12.07
C LYS A 83 -1.19 -4.33 11.69
N PHE A 84 -0.38 -5.31 11.31
CA PHE A 84 1.01 -5.09 10.89
C PHE A 84 1.08 -4.12 9.69
N ARG A 85 0.23 -4.32 8.67
CA ARG A 85 0.15 -3.38 7.53
C ARG A 85 -0.19 -1.97 8.00
N ASN A 86 -1.22 -1.82 8.81
CA ASN A 86 -1.62 -0.50 9.31
C ASN A 86 -0.51 0.22 10.08
N GLU A 87 0.32 -0.52 10.80
CA GLU A 87 1.39 0.05 11.62
C GLU A 87 2.70 0.30 10.87
N ASN A 88 2.96 -0.44 9.80
CA ASN A 88 4.30 -0.49 9.21
C ASN A 88 4.35 -0.19 7.70
N ILE A 89 3.24 -0.32 6.96
CA ILE A 89 3.22 -0.23 5.49
C ILE A 89 2.17 0.77 5.05
N ALA A 90 2.56 1.79 4.29
CA ALA A 90 1.62 2.68 3.61
C ALA A 90 1.60 2.40 2.11
N VAL A 91 0.40 2.30 1.54
CA VAL A 91 0.21 2.06 0.11
C VAL A 91 -0.58 3.20 -0.51
N ILE A 92 -0.07 3.75 -1.59
CA ILE A 92 -0.78 4.72 -2.42
C ILE A 92 -1.25 4.01 -3.68
N PRO A 93 -2.54 3.64 -3.79
CA PRO A 93 -3.06 2.93 -4.96
C PRO A 93 -3.02 3.81 -6.22
N GLN A 94 -2.94 3.18 -7.37
CA GLN A 94 -3.20 3.87 -8.63
C GLN A 94 -4.66 4.38 -8.63
N GLY A 95 -4.87 5.68 -8.88
CA GLY A 95 -6.20 6.32 -8.78
C GLY A 95 -6.57 6.83 -7.39
N GLY A 96 -5.61 6.84 -6.41
CA GLY A 96 -5.77 7.50 -5.10
C GLY A 96 -6.49 6.67 -4.03
N GLY A 97 -7.47 5.83 -4.36
CA GLY A 97 -8.16 4.96 -3.41
C GLY A 97 -8.87 5.72 -2.27
N ALA A 98 -9.48 6.86 -2.57
CA ALA A 98 -10.26 7.63 -1.60
C ALA A 98 -11.63 6.97 -1.33
N ILE A 99 -12.11 7.08 -0.10
CA ILE A 99 -13.47 6.69 0.28
C ILE A 99 -14.38 7.89 0.01
N TYR A 100 -15.30 7.74 -0.92
CA TYR A 100 -16.12 8.83 -1.45
C TYR A 100 -17.14 9.40 -0.46
N SER A 101 -17.50 8.66 0.59
CA SER A 101 -18.38 9.11 1.67
C SER A 101 -17.67 9.87 2.78
N LEU A 102 -16.36 10.02 2.70
CA LEU A 102 -15.54 10.73 3.67
C LEU A 102 -14.93 11.98 3.04
N THR A 103 -14.77 13.04 3.82
CA THR A 103 -14.05 14.26 3.42
C THR A 103 -12.55 13.97 3.20
N ALA A 104 -11.81 14.92 2.66
CA ALA A 104 -10.36 14.81 2.50
C ALA A 104 -9.65 14.58 3.85
N GLU A 105 -10.03 15.35 4.89
CA GLU A 105 -9.51 15.17 6.25
C GLU A 105 -9.79 13.77 6.79
N GLU A 106 -11.03 13.31 6.69
CA GLU A 106 -11.44 12.00 7.18
C GLU A 106 -10.72 10.86 6.45
N ASN A 107 -10.53 10.99 5.12
CA ASN A 107 -9.72 10.06 4.35
C ASN A 107 -8.27 9.99 4.83
N ILE A 108 -7.66 11.13 5.16
CA ILE A 108 -6.27 11.20 5.66
C ILE A 108 -6.17 10.55 7.04
N ARG A 109 -7.13 10.81 7.94
CA ARG A 109 -7.14 10.29 9.31
C ARG A 109 -7.50 8.80 9.42
N LEU A 110 -8.18 8.25 8.42
CA LEU A 110 -8.79 6.92 8.46
C LEU A 110 -7.83 5.80 8.92
N PRO A 111 -6.59 5.66 8.40
CA PRO A 111 -5.71 4.56 8.81
C PRO A 111 -5.38 4.56 10.30
N ARG A 112 -5.27 5.74 10.91
CA ARG A 112 -4.99 5.86 12.35
C ARG A 112 -6.23 5.57 13.20
N ASN A 113 -7.40 5.92 12.70
CA ASN A 113 -8.67 5.75 13.42
C ASN A 113 -9.11 4.27 13.50
N ILE A 114 -8.80 3.46 12.48
CA ILE A 114 -9.22 2.05 12.41
C ILE A 114 -8.72 1.24 13.60
N TYR A 115 -7.50 1.49 14.09
CA TYR A 115 -6.89 0.76 15.22
C TYR A 115 -6.80 1.60 16.50
N GLY A 116 -7.62 2.64 16.62
CA GLY A 116 -7.79 3.38 17.86
C GLY A 116 -6.60 4.23 18.29
N LYS A 117 -5.68 4.56 17.39
CA LYS A 117 -4.60 5.53 17.63
C LYS A 117 -5.21 6.95 17.63
N LYS A 118 -5.97 7.27 18.67
CA LYS A 118 -6.63 8.57 18.88
C LYS A 118 -5.67 9.69 19.31
N GLU A 119 -4.44 9.68 18.84
CA GLU A 119 -3.63 10.88 19.00
C GLU A 119 -4.20 11.95 18.09
N GLU A 120 -4.59 13.08 18.68
CA GLU A 120 -5.01 14.29 17.96
C GLU A 120 -3.78 14.96 17.29
N LYS A 121 -3.14 14.23 16.39
CA LYS A 121 -2.09 14.79 15.57
C LYS A 121 -2.72 15.78 14.60
N ASP A 122 -2.28 17.02 14.64
CA ASP A 122 -2.74 18.04 13.69
C ASP A 122 -2.32 17.65 12.26
N ILE A 123 -3.27 17.63 11.34
CA ILE A 123 -3.04 17.32 9.94
C ILE A 123 -2.81 18.58 9.08
N LEU A 124 -3.18 19.75 9.60
CA LEU A 124 -3.13 21.00 8.84
C LEU A 124 -1.73 21.33 8.31
N PRO A 125 -0.64 21.17 9.09
CA PRO A 125 0.71 21.39 8.55
C PRO A 125 1.04 20.53 7.35
N LEU A 126 0.65 19.24 7.38
CA LEU A 126 0.85 18.30 6.28
C LEU A 126 -0.01 18.66 5.06
N MET A 127 -1.27 19.02 5.27
CA MET A 127 -2.16 19.46 4.19
C MET A 127 -1.66 20.74 3.53
N LYS A 128 -1.12 21.67 4.31
CA LYS A 128 -0.51 22.90 3.83
C LYS A 128 0.74 22.63 2.99
N GLU A 129 1.63 21.76 3.46
CA GLU A 129 2.83 21.33 2.72
C GLU A 129 2.49 20.73 1.36
N LEU A 130 1.38 19.98 1.28
CA LEU A 130 0.88 19.37 0.05
C LEU A 130 -0.03 20.30 -0.78
N GLY A 131 -0.30 21.53 -0.32
CA GLY A 131 -1.16 22.51 -1.01
C GLY A 131 -2.62 22.06 -1.16
N ILE A 132 -3.16 21.41 -0.13
CA ILE A 132 -4.54 20.89 -0.08
C ILE A 132 -5.30 21.32 1.19
N GLU A 133 -4.82 22.29 1.94
CA GLU A 133 -5.43 22.72 3.21
C GLU A 133 -6.87 23.23 3.01
N GLN A 134 -7.12 23.93 1.90
CA GLN A 134 -8.44 24.47 1.53
C GLN A 134 -9.46 23.38 1.18
N LEU A 135 -8.99 22.14 0.96
CA LEU A 135 -9.81 20.99 0.56
C LEU A 135 -10.23 20.12 1.76
N LYS A 136 -9.94 20.56 2.98
CA LYS A 136 -10.14 19.80 4.22
C LYS A 136 -11.52 19.15 4.29
N ASP A 137 -12.55 19.94 4.04
CA ASP A 137 -13.95 19.54 4.15
C ASP A 137 -14.56 19.07 2.82
N ALA A 138 -13.78 19.08 1.72
CA ALA A 138 -14.25 18.66 0.41
C ALA A 138 -14.32 17.13 0.29
N TYR A 139 -15.33 16.65 -0.43
CA TYR A 139 -15.49 15.23 -0.76
C TYR A 139 -14.68 14.85 -2.01
N PRO A 140 -14.27 13.58 -2.17
CA PRO A 140 -13.51 13.12 -3.32
C PRO A 140 -14.15 13.42 -4.69
N SER A 141 -15.48 13.51 -4.77
CA SER A 141 -16.19 13.88 -5.99
C SER A 141 -15.99 15.34 -6.44
N GLU A 142 -15.54 16.21 -5.53
CA GLU A 142 -15.30 17.63 -5.76
C GLU A 142 -13.83 17.92 -6.12
N LEU A 143 -12.97 16.89 -6.01
CA LEU A 143 -11.53 17.00 -6.19
C LEU A 143 -11.09 16.60 -7.60
N SER A 144 -10.14 17.33 -8.15
CA SER A 144 -9.41 16.90 -9.35
C SER A 144 -8.57 15.66 -9.09
N GLY A 145 -8.18 14.94 -10.16
CA GLY A 145 -7.33 13.74 -10.02
C GLY A 145 -5.99 14.02 -9.33
N GLY A 146 -5.43 15.23 -9.54
CA GLY A 146 -4.20 15.66 -8.87
C GLY A 146 -4.39 15.90 -7.37
N GLU A 147 -5.50 16.49 -6.97
CA GLU A 147 -5.86 16.72 -5.57
C GLU A 147 -6.15 15.41 -4.84
N LEU A 148 -6.91 14.49 -5.46
CA LEU A 148 -7.13 13.14 -4.95
C LEU A 148 -5.82 12.39 -4.70
N ARG A 149 -4.85 12.54 -5.61
CA ARG A 149 -3.54 11.95 -5.44
C ARG A 149 -2.78 12.55 -4.26
N ARG A 150 -2.85 13.88 -4.06
CA ARG A 150 -2.23 14.54 -2.90
C ARG A 150 -2.92 14.15 -1.59
N VAL A 151 -4.23 13.96 -1.56
CA VAL A 151 -4.95 13.40 -0.40
C VAL A 151 -4.47 11.98 -0.09
N ALA A 152 -4.26 11.13 -1.10
CA ALA A 152 -3.72 9.78 -0.90
C ALA A 152 -2.28 9.79 -0.37
N ILE A 153 -1.44 10.72 -0.83
CA ILE A 153 -0.09 10.94 -0.32
C ILE A 153 -0.15 11.41 1.14
N ALA A 154 -1.00 12.40 1.45
CA ALA A 154 -1.20 12.89 2.80
C ALA A 154 -1.63 11.76 3.75
N ARG A 155 -2.55 10.90 3.32
CA ARG A 155 -3.00 9.71 4.07
C ARG A 155 -1.84 8.78 4.41
N ALA A 156 -0.99 8.47 3.43
CA ALA A 156 0.16 7.60 3.62
C ALA A 156 1.19 8.22 4.58
N LEU A 157 1.52 9.49 4.41
CA LEU A 157 2.45 10.21 5.29
C LEU A 157 1.89 10.37 6.72
N PHE A 158 0.60 10.66 6.84
CA PHE A 158 -0.06 10.82 8.15
C PHE A 158 -0.13 9.51 8.92
N GLN A 159 -0.23 8.38 8.24
CA GLN A 159 -0.16 7.04 8.84
C GLN A 159 1.14 6.84 9.61
N GLY A 160 2.27 7.39 9.12
CA GLY A 160 3.56 7.41 9.81
C GLY A 160 4.22 6.05 9.87
N THR A 161 4.17 5.29 8.79
CA THR A 161 4.77 3.95 8.64
C THR A 161 6.23 4.02 8.21
N GLY A 162 6.95 2.91 8.38
CA GLY A 162 8.38 2.81 8.00
C GLY A 162 8.63 2.29 6.57
N ILE A 163 7.56 1.92 5.85
CA ILE A 163 7.58 1.46 4.45
C ILE A 163 6.49 2.18 3.70
#